data_d5476801fc1714394c3f15202a37ece0
#
_entry.id   d5476801fc1714394c3f15202a37ece0
#
_cell.length_a   1.000
_cell.length_b   1.000
_cell.length_c   1.000
_cell.angle_alpha   90.00
_cell.angle_beta   90.00
_cell.angle_gamma   90.00
#
_symmetry.space_group_name_H-M   'P 1'
#
loop_
_entity.id
_entity.type
_entity.pdbx_description
1 polymer ?
#
loop_
_entity_poly.entity_id
_entity_poly.type
_entity_poly.pdbx_seq_one_letter_code
_entity_poly.pdbx_strand_id
1 'polypeptide(L)'
;MSITDGIQCACSSSDDNETLGELRMSLMLRLGFAAQANNPPPGMKPLLNDILRRAQKTLFRRPTGEFRNERWFSWPLVAGQRLYDYPDNDEKNAPQSCPATLDPRKVTWVGRERDGVWSEMHEGINPRSYTTNELTGLPQRYEFRNCIEIYPAPDETLGNLVVKGYFGLNRFTNDDDKSTIDSEIVFLLALANAKQHYRQPDWQTYIQQMEVMIANLVAGTHATARYIPGPPVGEGVYVPPRPEVPFP
;
A
#
# COMPACT_ATOMS: atom_id res chain seq x y z
N MET A 1 14.23 20.56 10.34
CA MET A 1 13.37 19.39 10.62
C MET A 1 12.54 19.20 9.37
N SER A 2 12.86 18.21 8.53
CA SER A 2 12.14 17.98 7.29
C SER A 2 10.74 17.44 7.64
N ILE A 3 9.69 17.99 7.03
CA ILE A 3 8.31 17.53 7.23
C ILE A 3 8.16 16.07 6.78
N THR A 4 9.09 15.58 5.95
CA THR A 4 9.16 14.18 5.52
C THR A 4 9.44 13.20 6.66
N ASP A 5 10.12 13.61 7.73
CA ASP A 5 10.29 12.76 8.93
C ASP A 5 9.01 12.56 9.72
N GLY A 6 7.98 13.38 9.50
CA GLY A 6 6.69 13.27 10.17
C GLY A 6 5.57 12.63 9.32
N ILE A 7 5.80 12.49 8.00
CA ILE A 7 4.82 11.90 7.05
C ILE A 7 5.16 10.43 6.72
N GLN A 8 6.27 9.91 7.18
CA GLN A 8 6.38 8.48 7.31
C GLN A 8 5.29 8.06 8.30
N CYS A 9 4.09 7.83 7.76
CA CYS A 9 3.19 6.95 8.46
C CYS A 9 4.05 5.73 8.75
N ALA A 10 4.58 5.65 9.98
CA ALA A 10 5.09 4.41 10.47
C ALA A 10 4.04 3.43 9.98
N CYS A 11 4.44 2.41 9.22
CA CYS A 11 3.51 1.37 8.90
C CYS A 11 3.07 0.89 10.27
N SER A 12 2.01 1.47 10.76
CA SER A 12 1.27 0.88 11.82
C SER A 12 0.64 -0.36 11.21
N SER A 13 1.49 -1.40 10.97
CA SER A 13 1.00 -2.68 11.37
C SER A 13 0.48 -2.36 12.77
N SER A 14 -0.82 -2.31 12.96
CA SER A 14 -1.36 -2.26 14.30
C SER A 14 -0.48 -3.25 15.08
N ASP A 15 0.01 -2.89 16.26
CA ASP A 15 0.81 -3.84 17.06
C ASP A 15 0.08 -5.17 17.21
N ASP A 16 -1.18 -5.19 16.87
CA ASP A 16 -2.13 -6.30 16.84
C ASP A 16 -1.97 -7.28 15.66
N ASN A 17 -1.23 -6.94 14.58
CA ASN A 17 -1.04 -7.88 13.47
C ASN A 17 -0.09 -9.01 13.84
N GLU A 18 -0.61 -10.23 13.75
CA GLU A 18 0.14 -11.45 14.05
C GLU A 18 1.19 -11.76 12.98
N THR A 19 2.24 -12.44 13.41
CA THR A 19 3.30 -12.94 12.54
C THR A 19 2.87 -14.22 11.81
N LEU A 20 3.57 -14.56 10.72
CA LEU A 20 3.35 -15.82 10.00
C LEU A 20 3.48 -17.04 10.95
N GLY A 21 4.43 -16.98 11.88
CA GLY A 21 4.64 -18.04 12.88
C GLY A 21 3.45 -18.22 13.81
N GLU A 22 2.90 -17.10 14.33
CA GLU A 22 1.74 -17.09 15.21
C GLU A 22 0.47 -17.54 14.48
N LEU A 23 0.20 -17.01 13.27
CA LEU A 23 -0.92 -17.43 12.43
C LEU A 23 -0.88 -18.93 12.12
N ARG A 24 0.31 -19.45 11.79
CA ARG A 24 0.48 -20.89 11.55
C ARG A 24 0.20 -21.72 12.80
N MET A 25 0.69 -21.27 13.95
CA MET A 25 0.43 -21.96 15.23
C MET A 25 -1.07 -21.98 15.55
N SER A 26 -1.73 -20.87 15.40
CA SER A 26 -3.18 -20.71 15.59
C SER A 26 -3.98 -21.63 14.64
N LEU A 27 -3.55 -21.74 13.36
CA LEU A 27 -4.15 -22.69 12.41
C LEU A 27 -3.99 -24.14 12.87
N MET A 28 -2.82 -24.54 13.33
CA MET A 28 -2.60 -25.90 13.82
C MET A 28 -3.47 -26.23 15.03
N LEU A 29 -3.61 -25.29 15.96
CA LEU A 29 -4.49 -25.46 17.12
C LEU A 29 -5.95 -25.66 16.69
N ARG A 30 -6.46 -24.84 15.77
CA ARG A 30 -7.86 -24.90 15.27
C ARG A 30 -8.16 -26.11 14.39
N LEU A 31 -7.13 -26.68 13.74
CA LEU A 31 -7.24 -27.91 12.95
C LEU A 31 -7.15 -29.19 13.79
N GLY A 32 -6.90 -29.07 15.11
CA GLY A 32 -6.79 -30.21 16.01
C GLY A 32 -5.38 -30.78 16.15
N PHE A 33 -4.36 -30.10 15.63
CA PHE A 33 -2.95 -30.52 15.72
C PHE A 33 -2.21 -29.88 16.89
N ALA A 34 -2.90 -29.58 17.99
CA ALA A 34 -2.33 -28.88 19.14
C ALA A 34 -1.04 -29.53 19.69
N ALA A 35 -1.01 -30.85 19.79
CA ALA A 35 0.17 -31.59 20.28
C ALA A 35 1.40 -31.46 19.37
N GLN A 36 1.22 -31.08 18.12
CA GLN A 36 2.26 -30.98 17.10
C GLN A 36 2.58 -29.51 16.73
N ALA A 37 1.98 -28.55 17.40
CA ALA A 37 2.11 -27.13 17.06
C ALA A 37 3.56 -26.64 17.12
N ASN A 38 4.34 -27.10 18.10
CA ASN A 38 5.74 -26.73 18.26
C ASN A 38 6.68 -27.53 17.35
N ASN A 39 6.28 -28.74 16.92
CA ASN A 39 7.07 -29.60 16.04
C ASN A 39 6.18 -30.25 14.98
N PRO A 40 5.80 -29.47 13.94
CA PRO A 40 4.88 -29.95 12.91
C PRO A 40 5.49 -31.10 12.09
N PRO A 41 4.67 -32.04 11.64
CA PRO A 41 5.10 -33.12 10.77
C PRO A 41 5.78 -32.60 9.49
N PRO A 42 6.70 -33.35 8.90
CA PRO A 42 7.31 -32.99 7.64
C PRO A 42 6.25 -32.64 6.57
N GLY A 43 6.42 -31.50 5.90
CA GLY A 43 5.48 -31.01 4.87
C GLY A 43 4.30 -30.17 5.39
N MET A 44 3.93 -30.22 6.66
CA MET A 44 2.82 -29.42 7.19
C MET A 44 3.16 -27.92 7.27
N LYS A 45 4.35 -27.57 7.73
CA LYS A 45 4.81 -26.17 7.81
C LYS A 45 4.72 -25.46 6.43
N PRO A 46 5.30 -25.99 5.33
CA PRO A 46 5.21 -25.36 4.03
C PRO A 46 3.78 -25.32 3.48
N LEU A 47 2.94 -26.33 3.75
CA LEU A 47 1.54 -26.33 3.34
C LEU A 47 0.75 -25.19 4.00
N LEU A 48 0.83 -25.06 5.32
CA LEU A 48 0.13 -24.01 6.06
C LEU A 48 0.63 -22.61 5.69
N ASN A 49 1.94 -22.45 5.48
CA ASN A 49 2.53 -21.21 5.00
C ASN A 49 2.00 -20.85 3.58
N ASP A 50 1.84 -21.82 2.67
CA ASP A 50 1.27 -21.58 1.36
C ASP A 50 -0.20 -21.18 1.45
N ILE A 51 -0.98 -21.81 2.31
CA ILE A 51 -2.39 -21.46 2.55
C ILE A 51 -2.50 -20.01 3.08
N LEU A 52 -1.68 -19.62 4.05
CA LEU A 52 -1.66 -18.25 4.60
C LEU A 52 -1.25 -17.22 3.55
N ARG A 53 -0.21 -17.49 2.76
CA ARG A 53 0.23 -16.63 1.66
C ARG A 53 -0.86 -16.43 0.62
N ARG A 54 -1.55 -17.51 0.24
CA ARG A 54 -2.65 -17.46 -0.72
C ARG A 54 -3.85 -16.72 -0.16
N ALA A 55 -4.18 -16.91 1.10
CA ALA A 55 -5.26 -16.20 1.77
C ALA A 55 -5.01 -14.69 1.73
N GLN A 56 -3.85 -14.23 2.19
CA GLN A 56 -3.47 -12.82 2.15
C GLN A 56 -3.52 -12.25 0.72
N LYS A 57 -2.96 -12.98 -0.25
CA LYS A 57 -2.95 -12.56 -1.67
C LYS A 57 -4.36 -12.48 -2.27
N THR A 58 -5.26 -13.41 -1.91
CA THR A 58 -6.64 -13.42 -2.39
C THR A 58 -7.41 -12.23 -1.86
N LEU A 59 -7.28 -11.94 -0.57
CA LEU A 59 -7.91 -10.78 0.07
C LEU A 59 -7.43 -9.46 -0.55
N PHE A 60 -6.13 -9.30 -0.71
CA PHE A 60 -5.54 -8.08 -1.29
C PHE A 60 -5.99 -7.82 -2.74
N ARG A 61 -6.30 -8.87 -3.47
CA ARG A 61 -6.75 -8.79 -4.88
C ARG A 61 -8.25 -8.60 -5.03
N ARG A 62 -8.99 -8.50 -3.94
CA ARG A 62 -10.44 -8.26 -4.03
C ARG A 62 -10.70 -6.99 -4.85
N PRO A 63 -11.65 -7.05 -5.81
CA PRO A 63 -11.94 -5.93 -6.70
C PRO A 63 -12.53 -4.71 -5.97
N THR A 64 -13.16 -4.94 -4.84
CA THR A 64 -13.76 -3.92 -3.97
C THR A 64 -12.72 -2.99 -3.34
N GLY A 65 -11.46 -3.43 -3.27
CA GLY A 65 -10.34 -2.58 -2.88
C GLY A 65 -10.28 -2.19 -1.40
N GLU A 66 -10.94 -2.96 -0.53
CA GLU A 66 -10.98 -2.71 0.93
C GLU A 66 -9.59 -2.74 1.58
N PHE A 67 -8.70 -3.55 1.02
CA PHE A 67 -7.35 -3.75 1.56
C PHE A 67 -6.27 -2.99 0.78
N ARG A 68 -6.59 -1.82 0.27
CA ARG A 68 -5.62 -0.99 -0.43
C ARG A 68 -4.68 -0.33 0.56
N ASN A 69 -3.39 -0.51 0.35
CA ASN A 69 -2.34 0.08 1.16
C ASN A 69 -1.78 1.31 0.43
N GLU A 70 -2.47 2.44 0.55
CA GLU A 70 -2.01 3.70 -0.03
C GLU A 70 -1.02 4.37 0.90
N ARG A 71 0.16 4.71 0.40
CA ARG A 71 1.21 5.37 1.16
C ARG A 71 1.98 6.39 0.34
N TRP A 72 2.71 7.23 1.05
CA TRP A 72 3.69 8.13 0.51
C TRP A 72 5.07 7.49 0.61
N PHE A 73 5.87 7.71 -0.41
CA PHE A 73 7.28 7.37 -0.38
C PHE A 73 8.09 8.55 -0.92
N SER A 74 9.27 8.79 -0.35
CA SER A 74 10.12 9.90 -0.76
C SER A 74 11.55 9.44 -0.97
N TRP A 75 12.17 9.96 -2.02
CA TRP A 75 13.59 9.82 -2.31
C TRP A 75 14.25 11.18 -2.27
N PRO A 76 15.46 11.31 -1.74
CA PRO A 76 16.21 12.54 -1.89
C PRO A 76 16.52 12.78 -3.38
N LEU A 77 16.27 13.98 -3.86
CA LEU A 77 16.67 14.39 -5.19
C LEU A 77 18.20 14.55 -5.22
N VAL A 78 18.83 13.94 -6.21
CA VAL A 78 20.28 13.99 -6.41
C VAL A 78 20.59 14.77 -7.68
N ALA A 79 21.51 15.74 -7.62
CA ALA A 79 21.90 16.55 -8.77
C ALA A 79 22.35 15.65 -9.95
N GLY A 80 21.79 15.90 -11.13
CA GLY A 80 22.08 15.15 -12.35
C GLY A 80 21.42 13.78 -12.44
N GLN A 81 20.76 13.28 -11.40
CA GLN A 81 20.11 11.97 -11.44
C GLN A 81 18.71 12.08 -12.00
N ARG A 82 18.42 11.32 -13.09
CA ARG A 82 17.10 11.27 -13.71
C ARG A 82 16.31 10.04 -13.33
N LEU A 83 16.97 8.94 -13.01
CA LEU A 83 16.37 7.62 -12.83
C LEU A 83 16.40 7.26 -11.34
N TYR A 84 15.23 6.91 -10.80
CA TYR A 84 15.04 6.48 -9.41
C TYR A 84 14.39 5.11 -9.42
N ASP A 85 15.04 4.16 -8.76
CA ASP A 85 14.52 2.80 -8.67
C ASP A 85 13.26 2.77 -7.81
N TYR A 86 12.36 1.83 -8.12
CA TYR A 86 11.21 1.59 -7.25
C TYR A 86 11.70 1.10 -5.89
N PRO A 87 11.05 1.54 -4.81
CA PRO A 87 11.37 0.99 -3.51
C PRO A 87 11.13 -0.50 -3.53
N ASP A 88 12.15 -1.28 -3.22
CA ASP A 88 12.09 -2.73 -3.12
C ASP A 88 12.19 -3.17 -1.66
N ASN A 89 11.60 -4.33 -1.34
CA ASN A 89 11.63 -4.92 0.00
C ASN A 89 13.05 -5.24 0.51
N ASP A 90 14.04 -5.23 -0.39
CA ASP A 90 15.43 -5.55 -0.06
C ASP A 90 16.21 -4.36 0.53
N GLU A 91 15.63 -3.18 0.58
CA GLU A 91 16.28 -2.05 1.26
C GLU A 91 16.36 -2.32 2.77
N LYS A 92 17.60 -2.46 3.23
CA LYS A 92 17.97 -2.81 4.63
C LYS A 92 17.41 -1.87 5.71
N ASN A 93 16.77 -0.78 5.32
CA ASN A 93 16.23 0.25 6.22
C ASN A 93 14.69 0.35 6.17
N ALA A 94 14.00 -0.40 5.32
CA ALA A 94 12.55 -0.46 5.39
C ALA A 94 12.14 -1.29 6.61
N PRO A 95 11.24 -0.80 7.47
CA PRO A 95 10.71 -1.63 8.55
C PRO A 95 10.14 -2.91 7.94
N GLN A 96 10.54 -4.08 8.44
CA GLN A 96 10.15 -5.41 7.90
C GLN A 96 8.62 -5.63 7.82
N SER A 97 7.86 -4.80 8.49
CA SER A 97 6.39 -4.80 8.48
C SER A 97 5.76 -4.06 7.29
N CYS A 98 6.55 -3.33 6.51
CA CYS A 98 6.03 -2.49 5.43
C CYS A 98 6.52 -2.98 4.08
N PRO A 99 5.63 -3.50 3.21
CA PRO A 99 6.02 -3.79 1.85
C PRO A 99 6.48 -2.50 1.17
N ALA A 100 7.73 -2.48 0.73
CA ALA A 100 8.32 -1.32 0.08
C ALA A 100 8.00 -1.27 -1.43
N THR A 101 7.45 -2.35 -2.01
CA THR A 101 7.21 -2.46 -3.44
C THR A 101 6.01 -1.62 -3.87
N LEU A 102 6.28 -0.50 -4.51
CA LEU A 102 5.25 0.32 -5.16
C LEU A 102 4.70 -0.40 -6.41
N ASP A 103 3.39 -0.39 -6.61
CA ASP A 103 2.78 -0.80 -7.87
C ASP A 103 2.75 0.41 -8.83
N PRO A 104 3.59 0.44 -9.89
CA PRO A 104 3.65 1.59 -10.81
C PRO A 104 2.33 1.89 -11.51
N ARG A 105 1.44 0.90 -11.60
CA ARG A 105 0.13 1.04 -12.26
C ARG A 105 -0.92 1.69 -11.35
N LYS A 106 -0.59 1.88 -10.09
CA LYS A 106 -1.51 2.37 -9.07
C LYS A 106 -0.94 3.55 -8.30
N VAL A 107 -0.15 4.35 -8.99
CA VAL A 107 0.32 5.63 -8.46
C VAL A 107 -0.80 6.64 -8.59
N THR A 108 -1.08 7.35 -7.51
CA THR A 108 -2.17 8.32 -7.45
C THR A 108 -1.68 9.76 -7.53
N TRP A 109 -0.41 9.99 -7.15
CA TRP A 109 0.20 11.31 -7.20
C TRP A 109 1.72 11.21 -7.22
N VAL A 110 2.35 12.10 -7.99
CA VAL A 110 3.80 12.28 -8.01
C VAL A 110 4.11 13.75 -7.94
N GLY A 111 5.06 14.10 -7.11
CA GLY A 111 5.48 15.47 -6.95
C GLY A 111 6.87 15.56 -6.33
N ARG A 112 7.24 16.78 -6.03
CA ARG A 112 8.47 17.10 -5.33
C ARG A 112 8.16 17.90 -4.07
N GLU A 113 8.98 17.73 -3.08
CA GLU A 113 8.96 18.52 -1.86
C GLU A 113 10.28 19.26 -1.75
N ARG A 114 10.22 20.56 -1.50
CA ARG A 114 11.38 21.40 -1.20
C ARG A 114 10.99 22.43 -0.16
N ASP A 115 11.73 22.49 0.93
CA ASP A 115 11.52 23.46 2.02
C ASP A 115 10.07 23.45 2.58
N GLY A 116 9.45 22.28 2.60
CA GLY A 116 8.05 22.12 3.03
C GLY A 116 7.00 22.52 1.98
N VAL A 117 7.42 22.92 0.80
CA VAL A 117 6.52 23.24 -0.32
C VAL A 117 6.39 22.03 -1.23
N TRP A 118 5.16 21.59 -1.43
CA TRP A 118 4.81 20.47 -2.27
C TRP A 118 4.37 20.96 -3.65
N SER A 119 4.95 20.40 -4.69
CA SER A 119 4.63 20.75 -6.08
C SER A 119 4.35 19.48 -6.87
N GLU A 120 3.21 19.40 -7.52
CA GLU A 120 2.85 18.29 -8.38
C GLU A 120 3.72 18.25 -9.64
N MET A 121 4.01 17.06 -10.12
CA MET A 121 4.69 16.81 -11.39
C MET A 121 3.71 16.20 -12.38
N HIS A 122 3.90 16.49 -13.67
CA HIS A 122 3.04 15.99 -14.74
C HIS A 122 3.59 14.72 -15.36
N GLU A 123 2.71 13.75 -15.63
CA GLU A 123 3.08 12.52 -16.32
C GLU A 123 3.44 12.78 -17.79
N GLY A 124 4.40 12.03 -18.28
CA GLY A 124 4.84 12.03 -19.68
C GLY A 124 6.00 12.96 -19.96
N ILE A 125 7.09 12.37 -20.45
CA ILE A 125 8.29 13.07 -20.90
C ILE A 125 8.26 13.09 -22.44
N ASN A 126 8.34 14.29 -23.03
CA ASN A 126 8.33 14.40 -24.49
C ASN A 126 9.59 13.71 -25.06
N PRO A 127 9.48 12.81 -26.08
CA PRO A 127 10.63 12.18 -26.71
C PRO A 127 11.69 13.15 -27.23
N ARG A 128 11.29 14.36 -27.62
CA ARG A 128 12.24 15.41 -28.04
C ARG A 128 13.14 15.88 -26.91
N SER A 129 12.72 15.70 -25.65
CA SER A 129 13.53 16.05 -24.48
C SER A 129 14.76 15.15 -24.31
N TYR A 130 14.77 13.96 -24.96
CA TYR A 130 15.91 13.05 -24.93
C TYR A 130 17.03 13.45 -25.87
N THR A 131 16.76 14.33 -26.84
CA THR A 131 17.77 14.80 -27.81
C THR A 131 18.58 15.99 -27.28
N THR A 132 18.06 16.70 -26.32
CA THR A 132 18.76 17.75 -25.58
C THR A 132 19.40 17.12 -24.35
N ASN A 133 20.56 16.50 -24.57
CA ASN A 133 21.36 15.98 -23.47
C ASN A 133 21.62 17.13 -22.48
N GLU A 134 21.36 16.90 -21.20
CA GLU A 134 21.86 17.71 -20.09
C GLU A 134 21.03 18.92 -19.65
N LEU A 135 19.77 19.01 -20.02
CA LEU A 135 18.93 19.98 -19.34
C LEU A 135 18.78 19.60 -17.86
N THR A 136 19.47 20.34 -17.01
CA THR A 136 19.31 20.26 -15.56
C THR A 136 18.44 21.39 -15.10
N GLY A 137 17.72 21.19 -14.02
CA GLY A 137 16.81 22.18 -13.45
C GLY A 137 15.80 21.54 -12.51
N LEU A 138 14.76 22.28 -12.23
CA LEU A 138 13.73 21.83 -11.34
C LEU A 138 12.85 20.79 -12.03
N PRO A 139 12.75 19.51 -11.55
CA PRO A 139 11.93 18.48 -12.15
C PRO A 139 10.45 18.87 -12.20
N GLN A 140 9.83 18.73 -13.39
CA GLN A 140 8.44 19.08 -13.62
C GLN A 140 7.62 17.93 -14.20
N ARG A 141 8.31 16.93 -14.77
CA ARG A 141 7.69 15.80 -15.43
C ARG A 141 8.27 14.50 -14.95
N TYR A 142 7.48 13.45 -15.02
CA TYR A 142 7.90 12.09 -14.70
C TYR A 142 7.33 11.09 -15.70
N GLU A 143 7.95 9.93 -15.76
CA GLU A 143 7.45 8.78 -16.52
C GLU A 143 7.78 7.49 -15.76
N PHE A 144 6.80 6.58 -15.71
CA PHE A 144 7.00 5.26 -15.13
C PHE A 144 7.40 4.26 -16.21
N ARG A 145 8.57 3.64 -16.04
CA ARG A 145 9.08 2.53 -16.86
C ARG A 145 9.52 1.40 -15.94
N ASN A 146 10.72 0.88 -16.15
CA ASN A 146 11.34 -0.04 -15.18
C ASN A 146 11.79 0.67 -13.90
N CYS A 147 11.85 1.99 -13.93
CA CYS A 147 12.18 2.91 -12.85
C CYS A 147 11.31 4.17 -13.00
N ILE A 148 11.42 5.07 -12.05
CA ILE A 148 10.80 6.41 -12.15
C ILE A 148 11.81 7.32 -12.83
N GLU A 149 11.46 7.80 -14.02
CA GLU A 149 12.26 8.82 -14.73
C GLU A 149 11.67 10.20 -14.45
N ILE A 150 12.51 11.17 -14.12
CA ILE A 150 12.12 12.57 -13.91
C ILE A 150 12.82 13.49 -14.93
N TYR A 151 12.17 14.59 -15.27
CA TYR A 151 12.70 15.55 -16.24
C TYR A 151 12.28 16.98 -15.90
N PRO A 152 13.20 17.96 -16.05
CA PRO A 152 14.65 17.80 -16.23
C PRO A 152 15.32 17.10 -15.06
N ALA A 153 16.61 16.72 -15.21
CA ALA A 153 17.38 16.22 -14.09
C ALA A 153 17.55 17.34 -13.05
N PRO A 154 17.50 17.05 -11.75
CA PRO A 154 17.76 18.07 -10.73
C PRO A 154 19.13 18.77 -10.95
N ASP A 155 19.17 20.07 -10.80
CA ASP A 155 20.41 20.85 -10.82
C ASP A 155 21.11 20.85 -9.46
N GLU A 156 20.35 20.67 -8.41
CA GLU A 156 20.82 20.68 -7.03
C GLU A 156 20.31 19.45 -6.27
N THR A 157 21.05 19.02 -5.26
CA THR A 157 20.63 17.97 -4.32
C THR A 157 19.76 18.60 -3.21
N LEU A 158 18.62 19.15 -3.60
CA LEU A 158 17.69 19.82 -2.69
C LEU A 158 16.27 19.30 -2.85
N GLY A 159 15.70 18.86 -1.72
CA GLY A 159 14.33 18.36 -1.67
C GLY A 159 14.21 16.89 -1.99
N ASN A 160 12.98 16.43 -2.08
CA ASN A 160 12.62 15.03 -2.26
C ASN A 160 11.68 14.84 -3.45
N LEU A 161 11.89 13.77 -4.19
CA LEU A 161 10.86 13.19 -5.06
C LEU A 161 9.86 12.46 -4.17
N VAL A 162 8.59 12.77 -4.29
CA VAL A 162 7.55 12.17 -3.47
C VAL A 162 6.52 11.49 -4.36
N VAL A 163 6.19 10.25 -4.02
CA VAL A 163 5.22 9.46 -4.75
C VAL A 163 4.15 8.96 -3.78
N LYS A 164 2.89 9.16 -4.13
CA LYS A 164 1.75 8.55 -3.45
C LYS A 164 1.17 7.45 -4.32
N GLY A 165 0.99 6.27 -3.76
CA GLY A 165 0.46 5.15 -4.50
C GLY A 165 0.17 3.94 -3.63
N TYR A 166 -0.26 2.87 -4.28
CA TYR A 166 -0.55 1.62 -3.61
C TYR A 166 0.69 0.73 -3.57
N PHE A 167 0.97 0.24 -2.39
CA PHE A 167 2.08 -0.67 -2.14
C PHE A 167 1.59 -2.11 -2.10
N GLY A 168 2.44 -3.02 -2.56
CA GLY A 168 2.15 -4.44 -2.58
C GLY A 168 2.06 -5.07 -1.18
N LEU A 169 1.83 -6.36 -1.16
CA LEU A 169 1.82 -7.15 0.07
C LEU A 169 3.23 -7.46 0.54
N ASN A 170 3.43 -7.45 1.85
CA ASN A 170 4.57 -8.13 2.44
C ASN A 170 4.48 -9.63 2.12
N ARG A 171 5.60 -10.20 1.66
CA ARG A 171 5.66 -11.63 1.40
C ARG A 171 5.95 -12.34 2.72
N PHE A 172 5.07 -13.24 3.13
CA PHE A 172 5.32 -14.15 4.24
C PHE A 172 6.47 -15.11 3.91
N THR A 173 7.70 -14.69 4.12
CA THR A 173 8.90 -15.46 3.84
C THR A 173 9.43 -16.10 5.12
N ASN A 174 9.59 -15.28 6.16
CA ASN A 174 10.07 -15.65 7.46
C ASN A 174 8.95 -15.78 8.48
N ASP A 175 9.20 -16.51 9.56
CA ASP A 175 8.20 -16.71 10.62
C ASP A 175 7.84 -15.40 11.35
N ASP A 176 8.73 -14.41 11.35
CA ASP A 176 8.55 -13.09 11.99
C ASP A 176 7.84 -12.06 11.09
N ASP A 177 7.56 -12.41 9.82
CA ASP A 177 6.90 -11.52 8.89
C ASP A 177 5.44 -11.27 9.34
N LYS A 178 5.10 -10.01 9.57
CA LYS A 178 3.74 -9.61 9.97
C LYS A 178 2.79 -9.53 8.77
N SER A 179 1.52 -9.79 9.01
CA SER A 179 0.47 -9.61 8.01
C SER A 179 0.35 -8.13 7.60
N THR A 180 0.15 -7.88 6.31
CA THR A 180 -0.13 -6.53 5.78
C THR A 180 -1.60 -6.17 5.90
N ILE A 181 -2.45 -7.16 5.92
CA ILE A 181 -3.90 -7.07 6.09
C ILE A 181 -4.20 -7.49 7.53
N ASP A 182 -5.36 -7.09 8.03
CA ASP A 182 -5.87 -7.55 9.31
C ASP A 182 -5.67 -9.08 9.45
N SER A 183 -4.96 -9.47 10.50
CA SER A 183 -4.51 -10.85 10.69
C SER A 183 -5.67 -11.81 10.93
N GLU A 184 -6.75 -11.36 11.60
CA GLU A 184 -7.92 -12.20 11.86
C GLU A 184 -8.67 -12.53 10.54
N ILE A 185 -8.79 -11.57 9.62
CA ILE A 185 -9.42 -11.78 8.32
C ILE A 185 -8.60 -12.77 7.47
N VAL A 186 -7.26 -12.61 7.48
CA VAL A 186 -6.35 -13.55 6.82
C VAL A 186 -6.46 -14.94 7.42
N PHE A 187 -6.51 -15.00 8.75
CA PHE A 187 -6.64 -16.24 9.50
C PHE A 187 -7.94 -16.99 9.18
N LEU A 188 -9.09 -16.31 9.19
CA LEU A 188 -10.39 -16.92 8.88
C LEU A 188 -10.41 -17.53 7.47
N LEU A 189 -9.89 -16.80 6.46
CA LEU A 189 -9.81 -17.34 5.10
C LEU A 189 -8.84 -18.52 5.01
N ALA A 190 -7.69 -18.43 5.68
CA ALA A 190 -6.72 -19.50 5.71
C ALA A 190 -7.28 -20.75 6.43
N LEU A 191 -8.01 -20.57 7.54
CA LEU A 191 -8.64 -21.65 8.27
C LEU A 191 -9.73 -22.33 7.42
N ALA A 192 -10.57 -21.56 6.73
CA ALA A 192 -11.55 -22.10 5.80
C ALA A 192 -10.89 -22.95 4.70
N ASN A 193 -9.85 -22.43 4.07
CA ASN A 193 -9.08 -23.14 3.03
C ASN A 193 -8.40 -24.40 3.58
N ALA A 194 -7.85 -24.34 4.78
CA ALA A 194 -7.22 -25.50 5.45
C ALA A 194 -8.27 -26.58 5.78
N LYS A 195 -9.42 -26.19 6.34
CA LYS A 195 -10.52 -27.09 6.62
C LYS A 195 -11.09 -27.73 5.34
N GLN A 196 -11.21 -26.97 4.26
CA GLN A 196 -11.59 -27.51 2.96
C GLN A 196 -10.55 -28.53 2.45
N HIS A 197 -9.27 -28.25 2.60
CA HIS A 197 -8.20 -29.17 2.23
C HIS A 197 -8.30 -30.49 3.01
N TYR A 198 -8.58 -30.42 4.31
CA TYR A 198 -8.79 -31.59 5.17
C TYR A 198 -10.23 -32.17 5.11
N ARG A 199 -11.07 -31.68 4.19
CA ARG A 199 -12.47 -32.14 3.97
C ARG A 199 -13.36 -32.01 5.23
N GLN A 200 -13.09 -31.04 6.08
CA GLN A 200 -13.94 -30.73 7.23
C GLN A 200 -15.21 -29.95 6.76
N PRO A 201 -16.40 -30.29 7.23
CA PRO A 201 -17.65 -29.74 6.68
C PRO A 201 -17.95 -28.30 7.08
N ASP A 202 -17.31 -27.79 8.14
CA ASP A 202 -17.60 -26.48 8.76
C ASP A 202 -16.83 -25.30 8.14
N TRP A 203 -16.10 -25.50 7.04
CA TRP A 203 -15.31 -24.47 6.38
C TRP A 203 -16.15 -23.27 5.91
N GLN A 204 -17.40 -23.48 5.53
CA GLN A 204 -18.30 -22.41 5.05
C GLN A 204 -18.63 -21.39 6.14
N THR A 205 -18.73 -21.82 7.39
CA THR A 205 -19.00 -20.94 8.53
C THR A 205 -17.87 -19.88 8.68
N TYR A 206 -16.62 -20.28 8.47
CA TYR A 206 -15.50 -19.36 8.57
C TYR A 206 -15.45 -18.36 7.39
N ILE A 207 -15.90 -18.76 6.20
CA ILE A 207 -16.07 -17.82 5.09
C ILE A 207 -17.14 -16.78 5.44
N GLN A 208 -18.27 -17.20 5.99
CA GLN A 208 -19.34 -16.28 6.40
C GLN A 208 -18.86 -15.31 7.49
N GLN A 209 -18.12 -15.79 8.50
CA GLN A 209 -17.55 -14.95 9.53
C GLN A 209 -16.59 -13.92 8.93
N MET A 210 -15.72 -14.32 8.04
CA MET A 210 -14.81 -13.43 7.33
C MET A 210 -15.56 -12.33 6.55
N GLU A 211 -16.61 -12.69 5.80
CA GLU A 211 -17.40 -11.72 5.03
C GLU A 211 -18.11 -10.71 5.95
N VAL A 212 -18.62 -11.15 7.10
CA VAL A 212 -19.20 -10.24 8.11
C VAL A 212 -18.14 -9.29 8.66
N MET A 213 -16.95 -9.77 8.96
CA MET A 213 -15.86 -8.90 9.43
C MET A 213 -15.47 -7.86 8.38
N ILE A 214 -15.33 -8.27 7.12
CA ILE A 214 -15.04 -7.34 6.02
C ILE A 214 -16.16 -6.30 5.88
N ALA A 215 -17.43 -6.72 5.92
CA ALA A 215 -18.56 -5.80 5.86
C ALA A 215 -18.54 -4.78 7.00
N ASN A 216 -18.20 -5.19 8.21
CA ASN A 216 -18.06 -4.31 9.37
C ASN A 216 -16.89 -3.32 9.21
N LEU A 217 -15.76 -3.78 8.68
CA LEU A 217 -14.61 -2.95 8.41
C LEU A 217 -14.95 -1.86 7.37
N VAL A 218 -15.63 -2.25 6.29
CA VAL A 218 -16.08 -1.30 5.25
C VAL A 218 -17.09 -0.32 5.81
N ALA A 219 -18.06 -0.78 6.59
CA ALA A 219 -19.05 0.09 7.23
C ALA A 219 -18.38 1.09 8.18
N GLY A 220 -17.39 0.66 8.95
CA GLY A 220 -16.62 1.52 9.84
C GLY A 220 -15.83 2.61 9.11
N THR A 221 -15.26 2.29 7.94
CA THR A 221 -14.54 3.28 7.12
C THR A 221 -15.46 4.30 6.48
N HIS A 222 -16.66 3.92 6.07
CA HIS A 222 -17.64 4.85 5.51
C HIS A 222 -18.28 5.76 6.57
N ALA A 223 -18.42 5.30 7.80
CA ALA A 223 -18.93 6.10 8.91
C ALA A 223 -17.98 7.25 9.31
N THR A 224 -16.72 7.17 8.94
CA THR A 224 -15.71 8.21 9.15
C THR A 224 -15.49 9.09 7.93
N ALA A 225 -16.50 9.25 7.05
CA ALA A 225 -16.45 10.25 5.98
C ALA A 225 -16.10 11.60 6.62
N ARG A 226 -14.83 11.97 6.49
CA ARG A 226 -14.35 13.25 7.05
C ARG A 226 -15.11 14.36 6.33
N TYR A 227 -15.93 15.07 7.09
CA TYR A 227 -16.34 16.40 6.66
C TYR A 227 -15.05 17.23 6.57
N ILE A 228 -14.59 17.46 5.36
CA ILE A 228 -13.58 18.48 5.10
C ILE A 228 -14.39 19.75 4.96
N PRO A 229 -14.39 20.65 5.98
CA PRO A 229 -15.01 21.93 5.82
C PRO A 229 -14.35 22.55 4.58
N GLY A 230 -15.16 22.96 3.61
CA GLY A 230 -14.66 23.78 2.51
C GLY A 230 -13.87 24.97 3.10
N PRO A 231 -12.94 25.56 2.38
CA PRO A 231 -12.28 26.77 2.84
C PRO A 231 -13.37 27.72 3.33
N PRO A 232 -13.16 28.40 4.47
CA PRO A 232 -14.15 29.34 4.97
C PRO A 232 -14.49 30.26 3.80
N VAL A 233 -15.77 30.29 3.47
CA VAL A 233 -16.25 31.18 2.41
C VAL A 233 -15.91 32.58 2.91
N GLY A 234 -14.76 33.09 2.47
CA GLY A 234 -14.35 34.45 2.78
C GLY A 234 -15.47 35.36 2.28
N GLU A 235 -15.94 36.21 3.15
CA GLU A 235 -16.85 37.29 2.77
C GLU A 235 -16.25 37.94 1.52
N GLY A 236 -16.83 37.69 0.35
CA GLY A 236 -16.44 38.37 -0.88
C GLY A 236 -16.25 37.57 -2.14
N VAL A 237 -16.44 36.24 -2.17
CA VAL A 237 -16.53 35.55 -3.46
C VAL A 237 -17.93 35.75 -4.02
N TYR A 238 -18.11 36.82 -4.80
CA TYR A 238 -19.27 37.00 -5.63
C TYR A 238 -19.27 35.87 -6.69
N VAL A 239 -20.18 34.92 -6.52
CA VAL A 239 -20.48 33.94 -7.56
C VAL A 239 -21.56 34.60 -8.45
N PRO A 240 -21.21 34.99 -9.68
CA PRO A 240 -22.22 35.56 -10.58
C PRO A 240 -23.34 34.53 -10.79
N PRO A 241 -24.61 34.95 -10.82
CA PRO A 241 -25.72 34.06 -11.08
C PRO A 241 -25.51 33.40 -12.45
N ARG A 242 -25.71 32.10 -12.48
CA ARG A 242 -25.62 31.29 -13.70
C ARG A 242 -26.64 31.88 -14.70
N PRO A 243 -26.23 32.22 -15.94
CA PRO A 243 -27.19 32.68 -16.93
C PRO A 243 -28.23 31.58 -17.15
N GLU A 244 -29.50 31.95 -16.97
CA GLU A 244 -30.62 31.06 -17.31
C GLU A 244 -30.55 30.78 -18.80
N VAL A 245 -30.31 29.54 -19.18
CA VAL A 245 -30.43 29.08 -20.56
C VAL A 245 -31.93 28.93 -20.83
N PRO A 246 -32.53 29.74 -21.72
CA PRO A 246 -33.94 29.53 -22.07
C PRO A 246 -34.07 28.17 -22.74
N PHE A 247 -34.94 27.36 -22.21
CA PHE A 247 -35.36 26.14 -22.89
C PHE A 247 -36.06 26.48 -24.21
N PRO A 248 -35.78 25.72 -25.28
CA PRO A 248 -36.46 25.86 -26.55
C PRO A 248 -37.92 25.41 -26.48
#